data_72c09f2046097374e018e073e8e7ca70
#
_entry.id   72c09f2046097374e018e073e8e7ca70
#
_cell.length_a   1.000
_cell.length_b   1.000
_cell.length_c   1.000
_cell.angle_alpha   90.00
_cell.angle_beta   90.00
_cell.angle_gamma   90.00
#
_symmetry.space_group_name_H-M   'P 1'
#
loop_
_entity.id
_entity.type
_entity.pdbx_description
1 polymer ?
#
loop_
_entity_poly.entity_id
_entity_poly.type
_entity_poly.pdbx_seq_one_letter_code
_entity_poly.pdbx_strand_id
1 'polypeptide(L)'
;EGRKPHWRFLMNSERVEWDDLLKGKISIDLTSLSDPVLIRADGVPLYTFTSAVDDIDYKITNVIRGDDHTSNTAVQIELINALDTCNITFAHHALLQAASGDKLSKRDGVISIESFREQNMEPLAILSLLATIGTSNSIELKDDIQQIIDEFRIETISTSPGRIETDLLNALNKKIVQGFSFSDVKDRLANVDDRIDELFWDSVKGNLATVEDIESWANIV
;
A
#
# COMPACT_ATOMS: atom_id res chain seq x y z
N GLU A 1 -0.22 44.46 -6.88
CA GLU A 1 -0.30 43.99 -5.50
C GLU A 1 0.96 43.24 -4.99
N GLY A 2 2.06 43.18 -5.76
CA GLY A 2 3.37 42.63 -5.32
C GLY A 2 3.47 41.13 -5.12
N ARG A 3 2.42 40.38 -5.39
CA ARG A 3 2.47 38.91 -5.30
C ARG A 3 3.12 38.31 -6.54
N LYS A 4 4.05 37.34 -6.37
CA LYS A 4 4.64 36.60 -7.47
C LYS A 4 3.57 35.71 -8.10
N PRO A 5 3.52 35.57 -9.45
CA PRO A 5 2.55 34.73 -10.13
C PRO A 5 2.83 33.24 -9.91
N HIS A 6 1.76 32.43 -9.93
CA HIS A 6 1.83 31.00 -10.10
C HIS A 6 1.67 30.64 -11.58
N TRP A 7 2.28 29.53 -12.00
CA TRP A 7 1.99 28.95 -13.30
C TRP A 7 0.83 27.97 -13.15
N ARG A 8 -0.20 28.18 -13.98
CA ARG A 8 -1.35 27.27 -14.05
C ARG A 8 -1.44 26.64 -15.43
N PHE A 9 -1.94 25.43 -15.48
CA PHE A 9 -2.29 24.77 -16.73
C PHE A 9 -3.71 25.20 -17.11
N LEU A 10 -3.89 25.73 -18.32
CA LEU A 10 -5.20 25.99 -18.86
C LEU A 10 -5.75 24.70 -19.43
N MET A 11 -6.77 24.13 -18.76
CA MET A 11 -7.47 22.95 -19.26
C MET A 11 -8.33 23.32 -20.45
N ASN A 12 -8.21 22.57 -21.54
CA ASN A 12 -8.91 22.86 -22.80
C ASN A 12 -10.16 22.00 -23.03
N SER A 13 -10.25 20.85 -22.34
CA SER A 13 -11.39 19.95 -22.47
C SER A 13 -12.47 20.28 -21.44
N GLU A 14 -13.73 20.16 -21.82
CA GLU A 14 -14.84 20.23 -20.86
C GLU A 14 -14.95 18.95 -20.03
N ARG A 15 -14.54 17.80 -20.61
CA ARG A 15 -14.67 16.48 -20.04
C ARG A 15 -13.52 15.57 -20.45
N VAL A 16 -13.03 14.77 -19.50
CA VAL A 16 -12.06 13.72 -19.77
C VAL A 16 -12.67 12.36 -19.43
N GLU A 17 -12.49 11.41 -20.33
CA GLU A 17 -12.96 10.05 -20.19
C GLU A 17 -11.80 9.06 -20.38
N TRP A 18 -11.79 7.99 -19.57
CA TRP A 18 -10.84 6.88 -19.73
C TRP A 18 -11.46 5.58 -19.24
N ASP A 19 -10.88 4.47 -19.68
CA ASP A 19 -11.23 3.14 -19.19
C ASP A 19 -10.28 2.77 -18.04
N ASP A 20 -10.81 2.76 -16.83
CA ASP A 20 -10.08 2.37 -15.62
C ASP A 20 -10.13 0.85 -15.44
N LEU A 21 -8.98 0.23 -15.15
CA LEU A 21 -8.91 -1.24 -15.06
C LEU A 21 -9.80 -1.84 -13.96
N LEU A 22 -10.11 -1.06 -12.90
CA LEU A 22 -10.91 -1.54 -11.77
C LEU A 22 -12.33 -0.98 -11.79
N LYS A 23 -12.50 0.29 -12.19
CA LYS A 23 -13.78 0.99 -12.14
C LYS A 23 -14.53 1.02 -13.46
N GLY A 24 -13.90 0.52 -14.53
CA GLY A 24 -14.44 0.63 -15.88
C GLY A 24 -14.44 2.07 -16.39
N LYS A 25 -15.43 2.44 -17.17
CA LYS A 25 -15.50 3.76 -17.81
C LYS A 25 -15.71 4.87 -16.79
N ILE A 26 -14.73 5.78 -16.67
CA ILE A 26 -14.79 6.98 -15.83
C ILE A 26 -14.92 8.21 -16.74
N SER A 27 -15.72 9.17 -16.29
CA SER A 27 -15.95 10.44 -16.99
C SER A 27 -15.98 11.58 -15.96
N ILE A 28 -15.04 12.53 -16.08
CA ILE A 28 -14.90 13.67 -15.18
C ILE A 28 -15.17 14.96 -15.93
N ASP A 29 -16.04 15.80 -15.37
CA ASP A 29 -16.33 17.13 -15.84
C ASP A 29 -15.26 18.10 -15.31
N LEU A 30 -14.40 18.60 -16.20
CA LEU A 30 -13.32 19.51 -15.86
C LEU A 30 -13.81 20.95 -15.63
N THR A 31 -15.00 21.31 -16.12
CA THR A 31 -15.55 22.66 -15.91
C THR A 31 -15.84 22.95 -14.43
N SER A 32 -16.03 21.90 -13.64
CA SER A 32 -16.19 21.97 -12.19
C SER A 32 -14.88 22.11 -11.41
N LEU A 33 -13.74 21.91 -12.07
CA LEU A 33 -12.41 21.99 -11.51
C LEU A 33 -11.75 23.33 -11.89
N SER A 34 -10.95 23.87 -10.99
CA SER A 34 -10.11 25.02 -11.33
C SER A 34 -8.84 24.58 -12.03
N ASP A 35 -8.36 25.40 -12.97
CA ASP A 35 -7.04 25.19 -13.60
C ASP A 35 -5.97 24.91 -12.54
N PRO A 36 -5.26 23.77 -12.64
CA PRO A 36 -4.31 23.38 -11.61
C PRO A 36 -3.08 24.28 -11.59
N VAL A 37 -2.58 24.57 -10.41
CA VAL A 37 -1.26 25.21 -10.26
C VAL A 37 -0.20 24.16 -10.54
N LEU A 38 0.66 24.42 -11.53
CA LEU A 38 1.78 23.55 -11.89
C LEU A 38 3.05 23.93 -11.12
N ILE A 39 3.33 25.25 -11.04
CA ILE A 39 4.52 25.77 -10.38
C ILE A 39 4.10 26.92 -9.46
N ARG A 40 4.54 26.86 -8.22
CA ARG A 40 4.26 27.88 -7.22
C ARG A 40 5.07 29.15 -7.46
N ALA A 41 4.69 30.22 -6.79
CA ALA A 41 5.37 31.52 -6.86
C ALA A 41 6.86 31.48 -6.43
N ASP A 42 7.25 30.51 -5.64
CA ASP A 42 8.63 30.25 -5.21
C ASP A 42 9.43 29.41 -6.22
N GLY A 43 8.81 29.00 -7.33
CA GLY A 43 9.43 28.19 -8.38
C GLY A 43 9.33 26.67 -8.13
N VAL A 44 8.70 26.24 -7.04
CA VAL A 44 8.55 24.81 -6.72
C VAL A 44 7.43 24.20 -7.58
N PRO A 45 7.72 23.16 -8.39
CA PRO A 45 6.69 22.43 -9.13
C PRO A 45 5.85 21.57 -8.18
N LEU A 46 4.58 21.40 -8.52
CA LEU A 46 3.63 20.62 -7.72
C LEU A 46 3.44 19.22 -8.28
N TYR A 47 3.01 18.30 -7.40
CA TYR A 47 2.83 16.88 -7.66
C TYR A 47 2.11 16.57 -8.98
N THR A 48 1.01 17.23 -9.28
CA THR A 48 0.22 16.95 -10.48
C THR A 48 1.03 17.14 -11.77
N PHE A 49 1.95 18.09 -11.77
CA PHE A 49 2.84 18.35 -12.91
C PHE A 49 4.03 17.40 -12.92
N THR A 50 4.73 17.28 -11.79
CA THR A 50 5.95 16.46 -11.72
C THR A 50 5.66 14.98 -12.00
N SER A 51 4.56 14.45 -11.46
CA SER A 51 4.18 13.06 -11.72
C SER A 51 3.87 12.79 -13.19
N ALA A 52 3.19 13.71 -13.90
CA ALA A 52 2.93 13.55 -15.32
C ALA A 52 4.23 13.56 -16.16
N VAL A 53 5.18 14.44 -15.80
CA VAL A 53 6.50 14.49 -16.47
C VAL A 53 7.30 13.22 -16.18
N ASP A 54 7.37 12.80 -14.92
CA ASP A 54 8.09 11.58 -14.53
C ASP A 54 7.50 10.34 -15.20
N ASP A 55 6.17 10.23 -15.26
CA ASP A 55 5.48 9.11 -15.92
C ASP A 55 5.83 9.03 -17.42
N ILE A 56 5.96 10.17 -18.09
CA ILE A 56 6.41 10.25 -19.50
C ILE A 56 7.88 9.85 -19.61
N ASP A 57 8.76 10.49 -18.83
CA ASP A 57 10.22 10.29 -18.91
C ASP A 57 10.63 8.86 -18.60
N TYR A 58 10.01 8.25 -17.57
CA TYR A 58 10.25 6.85 -17.18
C TYR A 58 9.45 5.85 -18.00
N LYS A 59 8.64 6.30 -18.97
CA LYS A 59 7.80 5.45 -19.83
C LYS A 59 6.89 4.51 -19.02
N ILE A 60 6.25 5.07 -18.00
CA ILE A 60 5.27 4.34 -17.20
C ILE A 60 4.09 3.94 -18.07
N THR A 61 3.71 2.70 -18.02
CA THR A 61 2.59 2.14 -18.80
C THR A 61 1.31 2.01 -17.99
N ASN A 62 1.44 1.79 -16.67
CA ASN A 62 0.32 1.57 -15.79
C ASN A 62 0.50 2.35 -14.49
N VAL A 63 -0.53 3.07 -14.06
CA VAL A 63 -0.61 3.77 -12.77
C VAL A 63 -1.72 3.15 -11.94
N ILE A 64 -1.34 2.44 -10.86
CA ILE A 64 -2.28 1.81 -9.92
C ILE A 64 -2.20 2.59 -8.61
N ARG A 65 -3.32 3.15 -8.13
CA ARG A 65 -3.34 4.02 -6.95
C ARG A 65 -4.69 4.09 -6.25
N GLY A 66 -4.76 4.80 -5.15
CA GLY A 66 -6.01 5.03 -4.42
C GLY A 66 -7.02 5.87 -5.21
N ASP A 67 -8.28 5.62 -4.99
CA ASP A 67 -9.39 6.26 -5.69
C ASP A 67 -9.61 7.73 -5.30
N ASP A 68 -8.97 8.21 -4.24
CA ASP A 68 -8.87 9.61 -3.87
C ASP A 68 -8.11 10.46 -4.92
N HIS A 69 -7.36 9.82 -5.81
CA HIS A 69 -6.67 10.45 -6.93
C HIS A 69 -7.46 10.47 -8.26
N THR A 70 -8.71 10.02 -8.30
CA THR A 70 -9.49 9.93 -9.54
C THR A 70 -9.62 11.28 -10.26
N SER A 71 -9.91 12.37 -9.53
CA SER A 71 -9.97 13.71 -10.12
C SER A 71 -8.59 14.19 -10.62
N ASN A 72 -7.51 13.81 -9.93
CA ASN A 72 -6.16 14.14 -10.36
C ASN A 72 -5.81 13.46 -11.68
N THR A 73 -6.31 12.23 -11.90
CA THR A 73 -6.10 11.49 -13.15
C THR A 73 -6.63 12.26 -14.35
N ALA A 74 -7.83 12.83 -14.26
CA ALA A 74 -8.40 13.62 -15.35
C ALA A 74 -7.49 14.80 -15.74
N VAL A 75 -6.95 15.51 -14.75
CA VAL A 75 -6.01 16.62 -14.98
C VAL A 75 -4.67 16.11 -15.53
N GLN A 76 -4.16 14.98 -15.05
CA GLN A 76 -2.91 14.40 -15.54
C GLN A 76 -3.04 13.90 -16.98
N ILE A 77 -4.18 13.33 -17.38
CA ILE A 77 -4.44 12.95 -18.77
C ILE A 77 -4.35 14.19 -19.70
N GLU A 78 -4.96 15.32 -19.31
CA GLU A 78 -4.85 16.58 -20.08
C GLU A 78 -3.40 17.07 -20.17
N LEU A 79 -2.64 16.99 -19.07
CA LEU A 79 -1.22 17.36 -19.04
C LEU A 79 -0.37 16.44 -19.91
N ILE A 80 -0.57 15.12 -19.82
CA ILE A 80 0.14 14.13 -20.62
C ILE A 80 -0.14 14.37 -22.10
N ASN A 81 -1.40 14.56 -22.49
CA ASN A 81 -1.78 14.84 -23.87
C ASN A 81 -1.18 16.15 -24.41
N ALA A 82 -0.94 17.13 -23.53
CA ALA A 82 -0.31 18.40 -23.90
C ALA A 82 1.21 18.31 -24.01
N LEU A 83 1.85 17.39 -23.29
CA LEU A 83 3.31 17.22 -23.25
C LEU A 83 3.79 16.17 -24.27
N ASP A 84 3.07 15.06 -24.40
CA ASP A 84 3.39 13.93 -25.27
C ASP A 84 2.11 13.17 -25.62
N THR A 85 2.22 12.14 -26.47
CA THR A 85 1.12 11.25 -26.89
C THR A 85 1.25 9.85 -26.32
N CYS A 86 1.73 9.71 -25.08
CA CYS A 86 1.86 8.40 -24.44
C CYS A 86 0.50 7.92 -23.89
N ASN A 87 0.25 6.61 -24.01
CA ASN A 87 -0.91 5.98 -23.41
C ASN A 87 -0.52 5.38 -22.07
N ILE A 88 -1.10 5.90 -20.99
CA ILE A 88 -0.97 5.35 -19.64
C ILE A 88 -2.32 4.76 -19.25
N THR A 89 -2.30 3.52 -18.78
CA THR A 89 -3.47 2.84 -18.24
C THR A 89 -3.58 3.11 -16.74
N PHE A 90 -4.78 3.47 -16.28
CA PHE A 90 -5.03 3.77 -14.86
C PHE A 90 -5.85 2.70 -14.18
N ALA A 91 -5.61 2.50 -12.90
CA ALA A 91 -6.40 1.66 -12.02
C ALA A 91 -6.58 2.34 -10.65
N HIS A 92 -7.81 2.56 -10.23
CA HIS A 92 -8.13 3.22 -8.97
C HIS A 92 -8.77 2.24 -7.99
N HIS A 93 -7.97 1.73 -7.04
CA HIS A 93 -8.46 0.85 -5.98
C HIS A 93 -9.06 1.64 -4.82
N ALA A 94 -9.99 1.02 -4.09
CA ALA A 94 -10.55 1.61 -2.89
C ALA A 94 -9.49 1.80 -1.80
N LEU A 95 -9.67 2.83 -0.96
CA LEU A 95 -8.80 3.05 0.19
C LEU A 95 -9.08 2.03 1.28
N LEU A 96 -8.03 1.65 2.01
CA LEU A 96 -8.18 0.80 3.19
C LEU A 96 -8.82 1.58 4.34
N GLN A 97 -9.59 0.86 5.15
CA GLN A 97 -10.25 1.37 6.35
C GLN A 97 -9.81 0.58 7.59
N ALA A 98 -9.92 1.20 8.75
CA ALA A 98 -9.84 0.49 10.02
C ALA A 98 -11.05 -0.45 10.19
N ALA A 99 -10.98 -1.37 11.14
CA ALA A 99 -12.09 -2.29 11.47
C ALA A 99 -13.39 -1.53 11.81
N SER A 100 -13.29 -0.31 12.40
CA SER A 100 -14.43 0.59 12.66
C SER A 100 -15.12 1.12 11.40
N GLY A 101 -14.45 1.04 10.23
CA GLY A 101 -14.91 1.66 8.98
C GLY A 101 -14.38 3.09 8.77
N ASP A 102 -13.60 3.61 9.71
CA ASP A 102 -12.97 4.93 9.58
C ASP A 102 -11.77 4.86 8.62
N LYS A 103 -11.44 6.01 8.00
CA LYS A 103 -10.21 6.11 7.20
C LYS A 103 -9.00 5.87 8.09
N LEU A 104 -8.03 5.09 7.58
CA LEU A 104 -6.73 4.95 8.24
C LEU A 104 -6.08 6.34 8.33
N SER A 105 -5.89 6.84 9.54
CA SER A 105 -5.32 8.15 9.80
C SER A 105 -3.89 8.00 10.30
N LYS A 106 -2.96 8.78 9.73
CA LYS A 106 -1.57 8.86 10.24
C LYS A 106 -1.48 9.32 11.71
N ARG A 107 -2.55 9.91 12.24
CA ARG A 107 -2.60 10.42 13.62
C ARG A 107 -2.91 9.35 14.65
N ASP A 108 -3.50 8.24 14.22
CA ASP A 108 -3.93 7.19 15.15
C ASP A 108 -2.81 6.18 15.46
N GLY A 109 -1.64 6.30 14.80
CA GLY A 109 -0.38 5.57 15.11
C GLY A 109 -0.45 4.04 15.05
N VAL A 110 -1.65 3.48 14.95
CA VAL A 110 -1.91 2.05 15.22
C VAL A 110 -1.68 1.16 14.01
N ILE A 111 -1.78 1.70 12.77
CA ILE A 111 -1.66 0.91 11.53
C ILE A 111 -0.70 1.61 10.58
N SER A 112 0.57 1.29 10.69
CA SER A 112 1.63 1.72 9.78
C SER A 112 2.67 0.61 9.65
N ILE A 113 3.47 0.63 8.60
CA ILE A 113 4.61 -0.30 8.46
C ILE A 113 5.58 -0.15 9.63
N GLU A 114 5.79 1.09 10.11
CA GLU A 114 6.63 1.36 11.28
C GLU A 114 6.08 0.69 12.54
N SER A 115 4.77 0.87 12.83
CA SER A 115 4.15 0.23 13.99
C SER A 115 4.14 -1.30 13.89
N PHE A 116 3.99 -1.87 12.70
CA PHE A 116 4.10 -3.31 12.53
C PHE A 116 5.53 -3.83 12.77
N ARG A 117 6.53 -3.04 12.35
CA ARG A 117 7.94 -3.36 12.64
C ARG A 117 8.24 -3.30 14.14
N GLU A 118 7.74 -2.28 14.83
CA GLU A 118 7.87 -2.15 16.30
C GLU A 118 7.18 -3.30 17.05
N GLN A 119 6.12 -3.87 16.46
CA GLN A 119 5.42 -5.04 16.99
C GLN A 119 6.06 -6.36 16.56
N ASN A 120 7.21 -6.34 15.92
CA ASN A 120 7.93 -7.52 15.42
C ASN A 120 7.08 -8.41 14.49
N MET A 121 6.21 -7.79 13.67
CA MET A 121 5.40 -8.50 12.69
C MET A 121 6.26 -8.98 11.52
N GLU A 122 6.06 -10.21 11.11
CA GLU A 122 6.73 -10.79 9.94
C GLU A 122 6.22 -10.12 8.65
N PRO A 123 7.12 -9.69 7.75
CA PRO A 123 6.72 -9.05 6.50
C PRO A 123 5.73 -9.88 5.68
N LEU A 124 5.87 -11.20 5.67
CA LEU A 124 5.00 -12.09 4.90
C LEU A 124 3.57 -12.12 5.45
N ALA A 125 3.35 -11.91 6.76
CA ALA A 125 2.00 -11.77 7.33
C ALA A 125 1.29 -10.55 6.77
N ILE A 126 2.01 -9.41 6.73
CA ILE A 126 1.50 -8.15 6.20
C ILE A 126 1.22 -8.28 4.71
N LEU A 127 2.15 -8.86 3.94
CA LEU A 127 1.99 -9.06 2.50
C LEU A 127 0.83 -10.00 2.18
N SER A 128 0.68 -11.12 2.92
CA SER A 128 -0.44 -12.06 2.74
C SER A 128 -1.79 -11.37 2.99
N LEU A 129 -1.88 -10.54 4.04
CA LEU A 129 -3.09 -9.75 4.30
C LEU A 129 -3.35 -8.76 3.19
N LEU A 130 -2.37 -7.93 2.81
CA LEU A 130 -2.53 -6.87 1.82
C LEU A 130 -2.81 -7.40 0.41
N ALA A 131 -2.29 -8.58 0.07
CA ALA A 131 -2.54 -9.22 -1.24
C ALA A 131 -3.98 -9.73 -1.38
N THR A 132 -4.67 -9.98 -0.28
CA THR A 132 -6.02 -10.58 -0.29
C THR A 132 -7.11 -9.64 0.21
N ILE A 133 -6.76 -8.64 1.04
CA ILE A 133 -7.73 -7.66 1.52
C ILE A 133 -8.31 -6.85 0.35
N GLY A 134 -9.62 -6.67 0.36
CA GLY A 134 -10.30 -5.98 -0.74
C GLY A 134 -10.39 -6.81 -2.03
N THR A 135 -10.15 -8.10 -1.96
CA THR A 135 -10.42 -9.06 -3.05
C THR A 135 -11.57 -9.99 -2.69
N SER A 136 -12.00 -10.83 -3.64
CA SER A 136 -12.96 -11.91 -3.39
C SER A 136 -12.32 -13.18 -2.80
N ASN A 137 -11.01 -13.20 -2.63
CA ASN A 137 -10.26 -14.36 -2.15
C ASN A 137 -10.31 -14.45 -0.62
N SER A 138 -10.21 -15.67 -0.10
CA SER A 138 -10.02 -15.91 1.33
C SER A 138 -8.69 -15.34 1.80
N ILE A 139 -8.68 -14.73 2.99
CA ILE A 139 -7.44 -14.25 3.61
C ILE A 139 -6.73 -15.43 4.24
N GLU A 140 -5.63 -15.85 3.62
CA GLU A 140 -4.82 -16.98 4.03
C GLU A 140 -3.34 -16.60 4.02
N LEU A 141 -2.57 -17.25 4.88
CA LEU A 141 -1.12 -17.12 4.84
C LEU A 141 -0.60 -17.69 3.52
N LYS A 142 0.26 -16.93 2.86
CA LYS A 142 1.00 -17.37 1.68
C LYS A 142 2.36 -17.94 2.08
N ASP A 143 2.84 -18.90 1.31
CA ASP A 143 4.11 -19.57 1.60
C ASP A 143 5.30 -18.62 1.39
N ASP A 144 5.21 -17.79 0.34
CA ASP A 144 6.23 -16.80 0.01
C ASP A 144 5.67 -15.68 -0.89
N ILE A 145 6.53 -14.73 -1.24
CA ILE A 145 6.17 -13.62 -2.13
C ILE A 145 5.89 -14.11 -3.57
N GLN A 146 6.53 -15.19 -4.00
CA GLN A 146 6.33 -15.73 -5.35
C GLN A 146 4.90 -16.28 -5.50
N GLN A 147 4.37 -16.97 -4.49
CA GLN A 147 2.98 -17.39 -4.49
C GLN A 147 2.03 -16.20 -4.60
N ILE A 148 2.31 -15.09 -3.88
CA ILE A 148 1.51 -13.86 -3.98
C ILE A 148 1.51 -13.34 -5.41
N ILE A 149 2.68 -13.31 -6.07
CA ILE A 149 2.83 -12.84 -7.47
C ILE A 149 2.07 -13.75 -8.43
N ASP A 150 2.22 -15.06 -8.28
CA ASP A 150 1.62 -16.05 -9.18
C ASP A 150 0.08 -16.07 -9.09
N GLU A 151 -0.45 -15.77 -7.91
CA GLU A 151 -1.89 -15.70 -7.66
C GLU A 151 -2.51 -14.33 -7.93
N PHE A 152 -1.69 -13.28 -8.08
CA PHE A 152 -2.22 -11.94 -8.30
C PHE A 152 -3.04 -11.84 -9.58
N ARG A 153 -4.27 -11.32 -9.44
CA ARG A 153 -5.18 -11.02 -10.54
C ARG A 153 -5.86 -9.69 -10.27
N ILE A 154 -5.60 -8.71 -11.12
CA ILE A 154 -6.14 -7.36 -10.95
C ILE A 154 -7.68 -7.35 -10.95
N GLU A 155 -8.29 -8.27 -11.68
CA GLU A 155 -9.73 -8.40 -11.81
C GLU A 155 -10.43 -8.85 -10.52
N THR A 156 -9.66 -9.40 -9.56
CA THR A 156 -10.20 -9.81 -8.25
C THR A 156 -10.30 -8.66 -7.26
N ILE A 157 -9.66 -7.53 -7.55
CA ILE A 157 -9.65 -6.36 -6.66
C ILE A 157 -11.04 -5.72 -6.66
N SER A 158 -11.62 -5.59 -5.46
CA SER A 158 -12.91 -4.94 -5.26
C SER A 158 -12.79 -3.42 -5.32
N THR A 159 -13.85 -2.76 -5.80
CA THR A 159 -14.00 -1.32 -5.69
C THR A 159 -14.53 -0.87 -4.33
N SER A 160 -14.86 -1.81 -3.45
CA SER A 160 -15.26 -1.54 -2.06
C SER A 160 -14.06 -1.50 -1.12
N PRO A 161 -14.05 -0.62 -0.11
CA PRO A 161 -12.95 -0.54 0.85
C PRO A 161 -12.70 -1.85 1.59
N GLY A 162 -11.45 -2.30 1.62
CA GLY A 162 -11.00 -3.39 2.48
C GLY A 162 -10.79 -2.88 3.93
N ARG A 163 -11.14 -3.70 4.92
CA ARG A 163 -10.95 -3.38 6.34
C ARG A 163 -9.78 -4.15 6.92
N ILE A 164 -8.86 -3.45 7.57
CA ILE A 164 -7.74 -4.09 8.26
C ILE A 164 -8.23 -4.50 9.66
N GLU A 165 -8.25 -5.80 9.89
CA GLU A 165 -8.55 -6.41 11.19
C GLU A 165 -7.23 -6.86 11.83
N THR A 166 -6.83 -6.21 12.91
CA THR A 166 -5.56 -6.51 13.60
C THR A 166 -5.49 -7.94 14.12
N ASP A 167 -6.62 -8.49 14.59
CA ASP A 167 -6.67 -9.87 15.06
C ASP A 167 -6.34 -10.88 13.97
N LEU A 168 -6.79 -10.60 12.75
CA LEU A 168 -6.48 -11.45 11.60
C LEU A 168 -5.00 -11.39 11.23
N LEU A 169 -4.41 -10.19 11.24
CA LEU A 169 -2.97 -10.02 11.02
C LEU A 169 -2.16 -10.76 12.09
N ASN A 170 -2.55 -10.64 13.35
CA ASN A 170 -1.92 -11.36 14.46
C ASN A 170 -2.00 -12.88 14.28
N ALA A 171 -3.14 -13.39 13.81
CA ALA A 171 -3.31 -14.81 13.53
C ALA A 171 -2.42 -15.31 12.38
N LEU A 172 -2.26 -14.51 11.32
CA LEU A 172 -1.32 -14.82 10.23
C LEU A 172 0.12 -14.82 10.74
N ASN A 173 0.50 -13.81 11.51
CA ASN A 173 1.85 -13.69 12.08
C ASN A 173 2.20 -14.89 12.95
N LYS A 174 1.29 -15.26 13.85
CA LYS A 174 1.46 -16.44 14.71
C LYS A 174 1.69 -17.72 13.91
N LYS A 175 0.97 -17.93 12.81
CA LYS A 175 1.18 -19.09 11.93
C LYS A 175 2.59 -19.13 11.32
N ILE A 176 3.12 -17.96 10.91
CA ILE A 176 4.49 -17.88 10.38
C ILE A 176 5.49 -18.25 11.45
N VAL A 177 5.41 -17.60 12.62
CA VAL A 177 6.35 -17.83 13.74
C VAL A 177 6.35 -19.30 14.16
N GLN A 178 5.18 -19.92 14.25
CA GLN A 178 5.04 -21.33 14.58
C GLN A 178 5.60 -22.27 13.50
N GLY A 179 5.63 -21.83 12.25
CA GLY A 179 6.18 -22.57 11.12
C GLY A 179 7.71 -22.51 11.03
N PHE A 180 8.37 -21.56 11.70
CA PHE A 180 9.82 -21.41 11.63
C PHE A 180 10.55 -22.62 12.24
N SER A 181 11.58 -23.09 11.52
CA SER A 181 12.59 -23.96 12.11
C SER A 181 13.55 -23.14 12.98
N PHE A 182 14.27 -23.80 13.86
CA PHE A 182 15.30 -23.12 14.65
C PHE A 182 16.34 -22.41 13.77
N SER A 183 16.72 -23.02 12.63
CA SER A 183 17.66 -22.41 11.69
C SER A 183 17.19 -21.09 11.10
N ASP A 184 15.87 -20.90 10.94
CA ASP A 184 15.29 -19.66 10.37
C ASP A 184 15.38 -18.49 11.34
N VAL A 185 15.44 -18.74 12.63
CA VAL A 185 15.35 -17.73 13.70
C VAL A 185 16.61 -17.65 14.56
N LYS A 186 17.58 -18.55 14.36
CA LYS A 186 18.76 -18.69 15.22
C LYS A 186 19.49 -17.37 15.47
N ASP A 187 19.71 -16.57 14.44
CA ASP A 187 20.43 -15.30 14.58
C ASP A 187 19.61 -14.25 15.36
N ARG A 188 18.28 -14.31 15.26
CA ARG A 188 17.39 -13.45 16.06
C ARG A 188 17.38 -13.89 17.52
N LEU A 189 17.29 -15.19 17.76
CA LEU A 189 17.30 -15.78 19.10
C LEU A 189 18.59 -15.50 19.85
N ALA A 190 19.74 -15.55 19.17
CA ALA A 190 21.02 -15.22 19.75
C ALA A 190 21.14 -13.76 20.23
N ASN A 191 20.34 -12.85 19.66
CA ASN A 191 20.24 -11.46 20.13
C ASN A 191 19.33 -11.30 21.37
N VAL A 192 18.48 -12.28 21.65
CA VAL A 192 17.59 -12.30 22.81
C VAL A 192 18.30 -12.97 23.99
N ASP A 193 18.71 -14.22 23.82
CA ASP A 193 19.44 -14.99 24.83
C ASP A 193 20.22 -16.11 24.13
N ASP A 194 21.52 -16.18 24.32
CA ASP A 194 22.44 -17.16 23.73
C ASP A 194 22.24 -18.59 24.25
N ARG A 195 21.48 -18.75 25.34
CA ARG A 195 21.12 -20.06 25.91
C ARG A 195 19.97 -20.75 25.20
N ILE A 196 19.26 -20.05 24.30
CA ILE A 196 18.11 -20.62 23.59
C ILE A 196 18.62 -21.58 22.52
N ASP A 197 18.36 -22.87 22.71
CA ASP A 197 18.68 -23.93 21.79
C ASP A 197 17.45 -24.39 20.96
N GLU A 198 17.67 -25.31 20.04
CA GLU A 198 16.61 -25.86 19.17
C GLU A 198 15.52 -26.56 19.97
N LEU A 199 15.88 -27.30 21.03
CA LEU A 199 14.92 -28.01 21.87
C LEU A 199 13.99 -27.04 22.60
N PHE A 200 14.55 -25.95 23.14
CA PHE A 200 13.78 -24.91 23.79
C PHE A 200 12.85 -24.20 22.79
N TRP A 201 13.37 -23.81 21.63
CA TRP A 201 12.58 -23.20 20.56
C TRP A 201 11.37 -24.08 20.19
N ASP A 202 11.59 -25.34 19.85
CA ASP A 202 10.54 -26.26 19.44
C ASP A 202 9.50 -26.51 20.55
N SER A 203 9.91 -26.39 21.81
CA SER A 203 9.01 -26.57 22.94
C SER A 203 8.06 -25.39 23.14
N VAL A 204 8.47 -24.15 22.79
CA VAL A 204 7.70 -22.94 23.11
C VAL A 204 7.08 -22.25 21.90
N LYS A 205 7.62 -22.45 20.67
CA LYS A 205 7.18 -21.72 19.47
C LYS A 205 5.66 -21.77 19.22
N GLY A 206 5.00 -22.86 19.61
CA GLY A 206 3.54 -22.99 19.51
C GLY A 206 2.74 -21.97 20.32
N ASN A 207 3.38 -21.31 21.29
CA ASN A 207 2.75 -20.31 22.15
C ASN A 207 3.10 -18.87 21.76
N LEU A 208 4.08 -18.68 20.89
CA LEU A 208 4.58 -17.37 20.51
C LEU A 208 3.70 -16.70 19.45
N ALA A 209 3.52 -15.40 19.55
CA ALA A 209 2.91 -14.56 18.52
C ALA A 209 3.98 -13.87 17.67
N THR A 210 5.14 -13.53 18.26
CA THR A 210 6.35 -13.02 17.61
C THR A 210 7.55 -13.83 18.05
N VAL A 211 8.68 -13.79 17.32
CA VAL A 211 9.91 -14.50 17.72
C VAL A 211 10.45 -13.93 19.02
N GLU A 212 10.33 -12.63 19.22
CA GLU A 212 10.83 -11.91 20.40
C GLU A 212 10.06 -12.24 21.69
N ASP A 213 8.83 -12.75 21.60
CA ASP A 213 8.05 -13.20 22.77
C ASP A 213 8.77 -14.30 23.56
N ILE A 214 9.75 -14.98 22.93
CA ILE A 214 10.55 -16.03 23.58
C ILE A 214 11.33 -15.50 24.80
N GLU A 215 11.64 -14.19 24.85
CA GLU A 215 12.32 -13.59 25.99
C GLU A 215 11.57 -13.82 27.30
N SER A 216 10.25 -13.72 27.24
CA SER A 216 9.40 -13.96 28.41
C SER A 216 9.47 -15.40 28.91
N TRP A 217 9.68 -16.37 28.00
CA TRP A 217 9.83 -17.79 28.33
C TRP A 217 11.24 -18.10 28.82
N ALA A 218 12.27 -17.50 28.23
CA ALA A 218 13.66 -17.68 28.68
C ALA A 218 13.89 -17.18 30.11
N ASN A 219 13.12 -16.18 30.57
CA ASN A 219 13.18 -15.67 31.94
C ASN A 219 12.52 -16.59 32.99
N ILE A 220 11.79 -17.64 32.59
CA ILE A 220 11.12 -18.59 33.48
C ILE A 220 12.05 -19.78 33.80
N VAL A 221 13.01 -20.06 32.91
CA VAL A 221 13.96 -21.18 32.99
C VAL A 221 15.34 -20.69 33.37
#